data_806725c46a266e11bc27e1ddd0366f4d
#
_entry.id   806725c46a266e11bc27e1ddd0366f4d
#
_cell.length_a   1.000
_cell.length_b   1.000
_cell.length_c   1.000
_cell.angle_alpha   90.00
_cell.angle_beta   90.00
_cell.angle_gamma   90.00
#
_symmetry.space_group_name_H-M   'P 1'
#
loop_
_entity.id
_entity.type
_entity.pdbx_description
1 polymer ?
#
loop_
_entity_poly.entity_id
_entity_poly.type
_entity_poly.pdbx_seq_one_letter_code
_entity_poly.pdbx_strand_id
1 'polypeptide(L)'
;EVVMLVRGAGKAEAKRRLDEVREAFGQRNFINRRTDEAIGHITFSGGVADVFSYPSTRDALKAADVALYVAKEQGRNCIVVAE
;
A
#
# COMPACT_ATOMS: atom_id res chain seq x y z
N GLU A 1 -2.64 -6.37 1.18
CA GLU A 1 -2.89 -5.15 1.96
C GLU A 1 -1.59 -4.65 2.59
N VAL A 2 -1.32 -3.37 2.43
CA VAL A 2 -0.09 -2.77 2.93
C VAL A 2 -0.42 -1.47 3.63
N VAL A 3 0.21 -1.24 4.78
CA VAL A 3 0.16 0.04 5.48
C VAL A 3 1.59 0.54 5.62
N MET A 4 1.82 1.79 5.28
CA MET A 4 3.16 2.37 5.39
C MET A 4 3.10 3.67 6.19
N LEU A 5 4.00 3.78 7.17
CA LEU A 5 4.17 5.01 7.93
C LEU A 5 5.49 5.66 7.50
N VAL A 6 5.44 6.94 7.22
CA VAL A 6 6.64 7.70 6.85
C VAL A 6 6.90 8.79 7.89
N ARG A 7 8.11 9.33 7.90
CA ARG A 7 8.54 10.32 8.88
C ARG A 7 8.91 11.60 8.14
N GLY A 8 8.04 12.61 8.28
CA GLY A 8 8.28 13.91 7.68
C GLY A 8 7.65 14.03 6.29
N ALA A 9 8.23 14.84 5.44
CA ALA A 9 7.64 15.24 4.16
C ALA A 9 7.72 14.20 3.06
N GLY A 10 7.87 12.93 3.41
CA GLY A 10 8.11 11.87 2.44
C GLY A 10 6.89 11.12 1.94
N LYS A 11 5.66 11.52 2.32
CA LYS A 11 4.48 10.71 1.98
C LYS A 11 4.19 10.62 0.48
N ALA A 12 4.42 11.70 -0.26
CA ALA A 12 4.22 11.67 -1.70
C ALA A 12 5.25 10.78 -2.39
N GLU A 13 6.51 10.84 -1.94
CA GLU A 13 7.57 9.98 -2.45
C GLU A 13 7.31 8.52 -2.08
N ALA A 14 6.85 8.27 -0.86
CA ALA A 14 6.50 6.92 -0.41
C ALA A 14 5.37 6.34 -1.25
N LYS A 15 4.34 7.16 -1.55
CA LYS A 15 3.25 6.73 -2.42
C LYS A 15 3.79 6.36 -3.79
N ARG A 16 4.65 7.19 -4.36
CA ARG A 16 5.20 6.94 -5.69
C ARG A 16 5.98 5.62 -5.72
N ARG A 17 6.83 5.40 -4.72
CA ARG A 17 7.63 4.17 -4.66
C ARG A 17 6.77 2.94 -4.44
N LEU A 18 5.77 3.06 -3.58
CA LEU A 18 4.87 1.94 -3.31
C LEU A 18 4.01 1.63 -4.54
N ASP A 19 3.62 2.66 -5.30
CA ASP A 19 2.92 2.47 -6.56
C ASP A 19 3.79 1.73 -7.57
N GLU A 20 5.08 2.04 -7.63
CA GLU A 20 6.01 1.34 -8.52
C GLU A 20 6.08 -0.14 -8.17
N VAL A 21 6.17 -0.46 -6.88
CA VAL A 21 6.18 -1.85 -6.41
C VAL A 21 4.86 -2.53 -6.75
N ARG A 22 3.75 -1.85 -6.53
CA ARG A 22 2.42 -2.39 -6.84
C ARG A 22 2.29 -2.73 -8.31
N GLU A 23 2.74 -1.83 -9.19
CA GLU A 23 2.70 -2.08 -10.63
C GLU A 23 3.61 -3.24 -11.03
N ALA A 24 4.79 -3.32 -10.42
CA ALA A 24 5.72 -4.41 -10.71
C ALA A 24 5.12 -5.77 -10.32
N PHE A 25 4.45 -5.83 -9.16
CA PHE A 25 3.76 -7.06 -8.75
C PHE A 25 2.62 -7.41 -9.72
N GLY A 26 1.88 -6.40 -10.17
CA GLY A 26 0.77 -6.63 -11.11
C GLY A 26 1.23 -7.15 -12.47
N GLN A 27 2.48 -6.88 -12.83
CA GLN A 27 3.03 -7.33 -14.10
C GLN A 27 3.74 -8.68 -14.03
N ARG A 28 4.02 -9.18 -12.81
CA ARG A 28 4.72 -10.44 -12.64
C ARG A 28 3.73 -11.60 -12.66
N ASN A 29 4.16 -12.70 -13.25
CA ASN A 29 3.40 -13.93 -13.26
C ASN A 29 3.98 -14.85 -12.19
N PHE A 30 3.20 -15.13 -11.15
CA PHE A 30 3.64 -15.94 -10.03
C PHE A 30 3.26 -17.40 -10.24
N ILE A 31 4.16 -18.29 -9.82
CA ILE A 31 3.97 -19.72 -9.96
C ILE A 31 4.12 -20.36 -8.58
N ASN A 32 3.20 -21.25 -8.24
CA ASN A 32 3.30 -22.05 -7.03
C ASN A 32 4.33 -23.14 -7.26
N ARG A 33 5.49 -23.05 -6.60
CA ARG A 33 6.59 -23.98 -6.82
C ARG A 33 6.32 -25.40 -6.34
N ARG A 34 5.35 -25.57 -5.46
CA ARG A 34 4.99 -26.92 -4.95
C ARG A 34 4.14 -27.69 -5.93
N THR A 35 3.32 -27.01 -6.70
CA THR A 35 2.36 -27.66 -7.61
C THR A 35 2.58 -27.29 -9.07
N ASP A 36 3.53 -26.39 -9.36
CA ASP A 36 3.77 -25.81 -10.68
C ASP A 36 2.54 -25.12 -11.27
N GLU A 37 1.57 -24.79 -10.43
CA GLU A 37 0.40 -24.06 -10.88
C GLU A 37 0.68 -22.57 -10.97
N ALA A 38 0.22 -21.96 -12.06
CA ALA A 38 0.31 -20.50 -12.20
C ALA A 38 -0.66 -19.84 -11.22
N ILE A 39 -0.13 -18.99 -10.34
CA ILE A 39 -0.95 -18.18 -9.43
C ILE A 39 -1.54 -16.99 -10.18
N GLY A 40 -0.86 -16.53 -11.24
CA GLY A 40 -1.25 -15.37 -12.00
C GLY A 40 -0.63 -14.11 -11.42
N HIS A 41 -1.28 -12.98 -11.67
CA HIS A 41 -0.80 -11.69 -11.19
C HIS A 41 -1.33 -11.41 -9.80
N ILE A 42 -0.46 -10.87 -8.94
CA ILE A 42 -0.82 -10.51 -7.57
C ILE A 42 -0.92 -9.00 -7.48
N THR A 43 -2.00 -8.50 -6.91
CA THR A 43 -2.19 -7.08 -6.69
C THR A 43 -2.33 -6.79 -5.20
N PHE A 44 -2.10 -5.55 -4.80
CA PHE A 44 -2.35 -5.15 -3.42
C PHE A 44 -2.84 -3.71 -3.35
N SER A 45 -3.47 -3.39 -2.23
CA SER A 45 -3.89 -2.04 -1.92
C SER A 45 -3.05 -1.53 -0.75
N GLY A 46 -2.80 -0.24 -0.70
CA GLY A 46 -1.98 0.32 0.35
C GLY A 46 -2.50 1.65 0.87
N GLY A 47 -2.22 1.92 2.14
CA GLY A 47 -2.47 3.20 2.78
C GLY A 47 -1.17 3.76 3.35
N VAL A 48 -0.96 5.06 3.19
CA VAL A 48 0.26 5.74 3.63
C VAL A 48 -0.12 6.92 4.53
N ALA A 49 0.58 7.07 5.66
CA ALA A 49 0.40 8.21 6.54
C ALA A 49 1.75 8.71 7.04
N ASP A 50 1.84 10.03 7.30
CA ASP A 50 3.03 10.65 7.87
C ASP A 50 2.88 10.68 9.39
N VAL A 51 3.82 10.04 10.10
CA VAL A 51 3.79 9.95 11.57
C VAL A 51 3.76 11.31 12.23
N PHE A 52 4.45 12.28 11.63
CA PHE A 52 4.57 13.63 12.22
C PHE A 52 3.34 14.50 12.01
N SER A 53 2.40 14.05 11.19
CA SER A 53 1.13 14.78 10.99
C SER A 53 0.08 14.45 12.05
N TYR A 54 0.39 13.55 12.99
CA TYR A 54 -0.56 13.07 13.99
C TYR A 54 0.05 13.13 15.39
N PRO A 55 -0.79 13.20 16.44
CA PRO A 55 -0.28 13.30 17.82
C PRO A 55 0.52 12.08 18.27
N SER A 56 0.29 10.92 17.68
CA SER A 56 0.97 9.69 18.06
C SER A 56 1.11 8.75 16.86
N THR A 57 2.01 7.78 17.00
CA THR A 57 2.16 6.73 15.99
C THR A 57 0.87 5.92 15.82
N ARG A 58 0.16 5.69 16.93
CA ARG A 58 -1.12 4.99 16.88
C ARG A 58 -2.13 5.74 16.01
N ASP A 59 -2.20 7.06 16.15
CA ASP A 59 -3.12 7.86 15.35
C ASP A 59 -2.72 7.85 13.87
N ALA A 60 -1.41 7.90 13.59
CA ALA A 60 -0.92 7.78 12.22
C ALA A 60 -1.28 6.43 11.62
N LEU A 61 -1.15 5.36 12.40
CA LEU A 61 -1.50 4.02 11.92
C LEU A 61 -3.00 3.92 11.61
N LYS A 62 -3.83 4.50 12.47
CA LYS A 62 -5.27 4.55 12.22
C LYS A 62 -5.59 5.29 10.92
N ALA A 63 -4.89 6.40 10.68
CA ALA A 63 -5.08 7.18 9.46
C ALA A 63 -4.67 6.37 8.23
N ALA A 64 -3.56 5.65 8.32
CA ALA A 64 -3.11 4.79 7.23
C ALA A 64 -4.10 3.66 6.98
N ASP A 65 -4.68 3.08 8.04
CA ASP A 65 -5.72 2.05 7.89
C ASP A 65 -6.97 2.59 7.22
N VAL A 66 -7.37 3.81 7.54
CA VAL A 66 -8.51 4.45 6.87
C VAL A 66 -8.19 4.67 5.40
N ALA A 67 -6.97 5.13 5.10
CA ALA A 67 -6.55 5.29 3.71
C ALA A 67 -6.56 3.96 2.96
N LEU A 68 -6.12 2.89 3.60
CA LEU A 68 -6.17 1.55 3.03
C LEU A 68 -7.61 1.13 2.74
N TYR A 69 -8.52 1.41 3.66
CA TYR A 69 -9.94 1.13 3.45
C TYR A 69 -10.46 1.89 2.23
N VAL A 70 -10.09 3.17 2.10
CA VAL A 70 -10.47 3.97 0.94
C VAL A 70 -9.95 3.34 -0.35
N ALA A 71 -8.70 2.86 -0.34
CA ALA A 71 -8.12 2.19 -1.50
C ALA A 71 -8.95 0.97 -1.90
N LYS A 72 -9.41 0.20 -0.92
CA LYS A 72 -10.26 -0.97 -1.18
C LYS A 72 -11.62 -0.56 -1.75
N GLU A 73 -12.18 0.53 -1.24
CA GLU A 73 -13.47 1.04 -1.74
C GLU A 73 -13.35 1.59 -3.17
N GLN A 74 -12.17 2.07 -3.53
CA GLN A 74 -11.93 2.62 -4.87
C GLN A 74 -11.62 1.54 -5.92
N GLY A 75 -11.75 0.27 -5.55
CA GLY A 75 -11.55 -0.81 -6.50
C GLY A 75 -10.28 -1.63 -6.26
N ARG A 76 -9.60 -1.38 -5.15
CA ARG A 76 -8.36 -2.09 -4.79
C ARG A 76 -7.23 -1.80 -5.77
N ASN A 77 -6.10 -2.45 -5.62
CA ASN A 77 -4.94 -2.30 -6.49
C ASN A 77 -4.54 -0.83 -6.68
N CYS A 78 -4.47 -0.09 -5.58
CA CYS A 78 -4.06 1.31 -5.59
C CYS A 78 -3.53 1.71 -4.21
N ILE A 79 -2.85 2.84 -4.18
CA ILE A 79 -2.25 3.39 -2.97
C ILE A 79 -2.94 4.72 -2.66
N VAL A 80 -3.40 4.87 -1.42
CA VAL A 80 -4.04 6.11 -0.96
C VAL A 80 -3.21 6.70 0.17
N VAL A 81 -3.01 8.01 0.12
CA VAL A 81 -2.29 8.74 1.16
C VAL A 81 -3.31 9.37 2.11
N ALA A 82 -3.10 9.14 3.41
CA ALA A 82 -3.92 9.76 4.45
C ALA A 82 -3.61 11.24 4.52
N GLU A 83 -4.65 12.04 4.73
CA GLU A 83 -4.52 13.48 4.87
C GLU A 83 -4.63 13.96 6.30
#